data_de5cf376b73eade27011bee68f4a1565
#
_entry.id   de5cf376b73eade27011bee68f4a1565
#
_cell.length_a   1.000
_cell.length_b   1.000
_cell.length_c   1.000
_cell.angle_alpha   90.00
_cell.angle_beta   90.00
_cell.angle_gamma   90.00
#
_symmetry.space_group_name_H-M   'P 1'
#
loop_
_entity.id
_entity.type
_entity.pdbx_description
1 polymer ?
#
loop_
_entity_poly.entity_id
_entity_poly.type
_entity_poly.pdbx_seq_one_letter_code
_entity_poly.pdbx_strand_id
1 'polypeptide(L)'
;SEPKSLWWEENVLDIQKAVDAAKNVDVIVACIGENSYCETPGNLTDLTLSENQINLVKALAKTGKPIVLILNEGRPRLINQIEPLAKAVVDILLPGNYGADALANLLAGDANFSARLPFTYPRLINSLATYDYKPCENIGQMDGNYNYDAIMDVQWPFGYGLSYTQYEYKDIIVT
;
A
#
# COMPACT_ATOMS: atom_id res chain seq x y z
N SER A 1 33.53 1.27 -18.23
CA SER A 1 32.13 1.52 -18.56
C SER A 1 31.28 0.72 -17.57
N GLU A 2 30.59 1.40 -16.71
CA GLU A 2 29.63 0.75 -15.83
C GLU A 2 28.59 0.00 -16.68
N PRO A 3 28.20 -1.23 -16.29
CA PRO A 3 27.13 -1.92 -16.97
C PRO A 3 25.89 -1.03 -16.90
N LYS A 4 25.25 -0.75 -18.02
CA LYS A 4 23.95 -0.09 -18.03
C LYS A 4 23.02 -0.95 -17.20
N SER A 5 22.47 -0.39 -16.11
CA SER A 5 21.46 -1.07 -15.31
C SER A 5 20.34 -1.50 -16.26
N LEU A 6 19.92 -2.73 -16.13
CA LEU A 6 18.79 -3.23 -16.90
C LEU A 6 17.54 -2.47 -16.41
N TRP A 7 16.59 -2.18 -17.29
CA TRP A 7 15.39 -1.37 -16.96
C TRP A 7 14.54 -1.95 -15.82
N TRP A 8 14.73 -3.20 -15.47
CA TRP A 8 14.10 -3.88 -14.33
C TRP A 8 14.94 -3.90 -13.05
N GLU A 9 16.17 -3.39 -13.08
CA GLU A 9 16.99 -3.26 -11.89
C GLU A 9 16.60 -2.02 -11.10
N GLU A 10 16.48 -2.18 -9.80
CA GLU A 10 16.20 -1.07 -8.91
C GLU A 10 17.48 -0.25 -8.69
N ASN A 11 17.37 1.07 -8.86
CA ASN A 11 18.45 1.97 -8.49
C ASN A 11 18.55 2.08 -6.97
N VAL A 12 19.77 2.09 -6.44
CA VAL A 12 20.01 2.37 -5.02
C VAL A 12 19.53 3.77 -4.70
N LEU A 13 18.63 3.88 -3.73
CA LEU A 13 18.07 5.16 -3.30
C LEU A 13 19.05 5.91 -2.40
N ASP A 14 19.21 7.20 -2.62
CA ASP A 14 19.93 8.10 -1.70
C ASP A 14 19.01 8.48 -0.53
N ILE A 15 18.91 7.57 0.42
CA ILE A 15 18.04 7.71 1.60
C ILE A 15 18.41 8.94 2.42
N GLN A 16 19.72 9.23 2.57
CA GLN A 16 20.15 10.37 3.38
C GLN A 16 19.69 11.70 2.76
N LYS A 17 19.78 11.83 1.45
CA LYS A 17 19.31 13.03 0.74
C LYS A 17 17.80 13.23 0.92
N ALA A 18 17.03 12.13 0.85
CA ALA A 18 15.58 12.19 1.08
C ALA A 18 15.26 12.61 2.53
N VAL A 19 15.96 12.08 3.52
CA VAL A 19 15.81 12.45 4.93
C VAL A 19 16.16 13.91 5.16
N ASP A 20 17.23 14.42 4.53
CA ASP A 20 17.63 15.82 4.66
C ASP A 20 16.60 16.77 4.04
N ALA A 21 16.03 16.41 2.89
CA ALA A 21 14.94 17.17 2.27
C ALA A 21 13.68 17.17 3.17
N ALA A 22 13.37 16.04 3.79
CA ALA A 22 12.20 15.87 4.64
C ALA A 22 12.20 16.75 5.90
N LYS A 23 13.37 17.23 6.35
CA LYS A 23 13.46 18.11 7.53
C LYS A 23 12.73 19.45 7.36
N ASN A 24 12.61 19.91 6.12
CA ASN A 24 12.10 21.24 5.76
C ASN A 24 10.69 21.23 5.18
N VAL A 25 9.95 20.14 5.33
CA VAL A 25 8.57 20.00 4.83
C VAL A 25 7.61 19.70 5.96
N ASP A 26 6.32 19.94 5.74
CA ASP A 26 5.26 19.64 6.72
C ASP A 26 4.73 18.21 6.56
N VAL A 27 4.71 17.69 5.33
CA VAL A 27 4.21 16.36 4.98
C VAL A 27 5.15 15.72 3.96
N ILE A 28 5.35 14.43 4.07
CA ILE A 28 6.10 13.62 3.12
C ILE A 28 5.11 12.82 2.28
N VAL A 29 5.18 12.96 0.96
CA VAL A 29 4.51 12.06 0.02
C VAL A 29 5.54 11.09 -0.51
N ALA A 30 5.49 9.85 -0.04
CA ALA A 30 6.44 8.81 -0.40
C ALA A 30 5.82 7.88 -1.46
N CYS A 31 6.29 7.99 -2.70
CA CYS A 31 5.85 7.14 -3.80
C CYS A 31 6.77 5.91 -3.88
N ILE A 32 6.19 4.74 -3.73
CA ILE A 32 6.86 3.44 -3.81
C ILE A 32 6.03 2.47 -4.64
N GLY A 33 6.56 1.34 -4.97
CA GLY A 33 5.82 0.30 -5.71
C GLY A 33 6.70 -0.53 -6.62
N GLU A 34 6.15 -0.93 -7.74
CA GLU A 34 6.80 -1.80 -8.69
C GLU A 34 7.53 -1.02 -9.79
N ASN A 35 8.63 -1.59 -10.27
CA ASN A 35 9.24 -1.16 -11.53
C ASN A 35 8.34 -1.56 -12.71
N SER A 36 8.57 -0.94 -13.86
CA SER A 36 7.89 -1.33 -15.10
C SER A 36 8.13 -2.80 -15.41
N TYR A 37 7.09 -3.51 -15.78
CA TYR A 37 7.16 -4.92 -16.18
C TYR A 37 6.20 -5.21 -17.32
N CYS A 38 6.48 -6.28 -18.07
CA CYS A 38 5.66 -6.73 -19.17
C CYS A 38 5.82 -8.23 -19.33
N GLU A 39 4.73 -8.95 -19.49
CA GLU A 39 4.68 -10.38 -19.79
C GLU A 39 5.54 -11.27 -18.84
N THR A 40 6.12 -12.34 -19.35
CA THR A 40 6.92 -13.32 -18.60
C THR A 40 8.09 -12.71 -17.82
N PRO A 41 8.85 -11.71 -18.31
CA PRO A 41 9.87 -11.03 -17.51
C PRO A 41 9.32 -10.34 -16.27
N GLY A 42 8.02 -10.09 -16.22
CA GLY A 42 7.33 -9.54 -15.05
C GLY A 42 6.83 -10.57 -14.04
N ASN A 43 7.06 -11.85 -14.24
CA ASN A 43 6.63 -12.89 -13.31
C ASN A 43 7.29 -12.71 -11.94
N LEU A 44 6.50 -12.92 -10.89
CA LEU A 44 6.95 -12.83 -9.50
C LEU A 44 6.85 -14.18 -8.80
N THR A 45 7.80 -14.44 -7.93
CA THR A 45 7.78 -15.55 -6.97
C THR A 45 7.61 -15.05 -5.53
N ASP A 46 7.74 -13.74 -5.30
CA ASP A 46 7.67 -13.10 -4.00
C ASP A 46 6.98 -11.74 -4.12
N LEU A 47 6.08 -11.43 -3.20
CA LEU A 47 5.38 -10.14 -3.11
C LEU A 47 6.10 -9.13 -2.22
N THR A 48 7.26 -9.45 -1.67
CA THR A 48 8.01 -8.54 -0.81
C THR A 48 8.41 -7.28 -1.58
N LEU A 49 8.17 -6.13 -0.99
CA LEU A 49 8.67 -4.86 -1.49
C LEU A 49 10.20 -4.82 -1.30
N SER A 50 10.91 -4.12 -2.18
CA SER A 50 12.37 -4.06 -2.08
C SER A 50 12.85 -3.47 -0.74
N GLU A 51 13.97 -3.95 -0.25
CA GLU A 51 14.57 -3.44 0.99
C GLU A 51 14.92 -1.95 0.89
N ASN A 52 15.32 -1.46 -0.28
CA ASN A 52 15.60 -0.05 -0.49
C ASN A 52 14.38 0.82 -0.20
N GLN A 53 13.21 0.43 -0.70
CA GLN A 53 11.97 1.18 -0.50
C GLN A 53 11.49 1.08 0.96
N ILE A 54 11.57 -0.10 1.55
CA ILE A 54 11.25 -0.31 2.97
C ILE A 54 12.17 0.56 3.86
N ASN A 55 13.46 0.56 3.59
CA ASN A 55 14.44 1.32 4.36
C ASN A 55 14.27 2.84 4.17
N LEU A 56 13.89 3.29 2.97
CA LEU A 56 13.54 4.69 2.71
C LEU A 56 12.39 5.14 3.63
N VAL A 57 11.27 4.42 3.62
CA VAL A 57 10.10 4.79 4.43
C VAL A 57 10.42 4.74 5.93
N LYS A 58 11.16 3.72 6.39
CA LYS A 58 11.62 3.62 7.78
C LYS A 58 12.52 4.79 8.19
N ALA A 59 13.39 5.26 7.29
CA ALA A 59 14.26 6.40 7.55
C ALA A 59 13.49 7.72 7.56
N LEU A 60 12.55 7.91 6.64
CA LEU A 60 11.67 9.06 6.60
C LEU A 60 10.78 9.15 7.86
N ALA A 61 10.28 8.04 8.35
CA ALA A 61 9.48 8.00 9.57
C ALA A 61 10.23 8.51 10.81
N LYS A 62 11.56 8.31 10.87
CA LYS A 62 12.40 8.83 11.96
C LYS A 62 12.46 10.35 12.02
N THR A 63 12.08 11.06 10.95
CA THR A 63 12.00 12.53 10.94
C THR A 63 10.83 13.06 11.77
N GLY A 64 9.87 12.22 12.12
CA GLY A 64 8.65 12.60 12.84
C GLY A 64 7.60 13.30 11.96
N LYS A 65 7.88 13.51 10.69
CA LYS A 65 6.93 14.13 9.76
C LYS A 65 5.85 13.13 9.34
N PRO A 66 4.59 13.56 9.15
CA PRO A 66 3.54 12.70 8.64
C PRO A 66 3.87 12.22 7.23
N ILE A 67 3.65 10.94 6.98
CA ILE A 67 3.89 10.31 5.68
C ILE A 67 2.55 9.93 5.05
N VAL A 68 2.36 10.34 3.81
CA VAL A 68 1.35 9.79 2.89
C VAL A 68 2.08 8.84 1.96
N LEU A 69 1.73 7.56 2.04
CA LEU A 69 2.34 6.52 1.22
C LEU A 69 1.52 6.33 -0.05
N ILE A 70 2.14 6.46 -1.20
CA ILE A 70 1.53 6.21 -2.50
C ILE A 70 2.10 4.91 -3.05
N LEU A 71 1.21 3.94 -3.31
CA LEU A 71 1.55 2.66 -3.90
C LEU A 71 1.26 2.70 -5.41
N ASN A 72 2.32 2.65 -6.21
CA ASN A 72 2.22 2.54 -7.67
C ASN A 72 2.58 1.11 -8.07
N GLU A 73 1.58 0.25 -8.11
CA GLU A 73 1.79 -1.19 -8.26
C GLU A 73 0.59 -1.85 -8.96
N GLY A 74 0.87 -2.80 -9.83
CA GLY A 74 -0.18 -3.60 -10.48
C GLY A 74 -0.51 -4.88 -9.69
N ARG A 75 0.36 -5.27 -8.77
CA ARG A 75 0.21 -6.43 -7.87
C ARG A 75 0.49 -6.00 -6.44
N PRO A 76 -0.33 -6.40 -5.47
CA PRO A 76 -0.18 -5.96 -4.08
C PRO A 76 1.18 -6.41 -3.51
N ARG A 77 1.98 -5.45 -3.06
CA ARG A 77 3.28 -5.71 -2.41
C ARG A 77 3.13 -5.67 -0.90
N LEU A 78 3.84 -6.52 -0.20
CA LEU A 78 3.77 -6.58 1.26
C LEU A 78 4.31 -5.31 1.90
N ILE A 79 3.43 -4.57 2.54
CA ILE A 79 3.73 -3.27 3.19
C ILE A 79 3.55 -3.30 4.71
N ASN A 80 3.30 -4.45 5.29
CA ASN A 80 3.05 -4.63 6.73
C ASN A 80 4.10 -4.00 7.65
N GLN A 81 5.35 -3.86 7.17
CA GLN A 81 6.43 -3.24 7.93
C GLN A 81 6.42 -1.71 7.90
N ILE A 82 5.78 -1.09 6.92
CA ILE A 82 5.84 0.35 6.66
C ILE A 82 4.48 1.04 6.73
N GLU A 83 3.40 0.30 6.50
CA GLU A 83 2.04 0.83 6.63
C GLU A 83 1.78 1.49 8.00
N PRO A 84 2.17 0.89 9.14
CA PRO A 84 1.95 1.51 10.45
C PRO A 84 2.72 2.82 10.66
N LEU A 85 3.71 3.12 9.81
CA LEU A 85 4.50 4.35 9.85
C LEU A 85 3.85 5.48 9.06
N ALA A 86 2.89 5.18 8.19
CA ALA A 86 2.17 6.13 7.38
C ALA A 86 0.92 6.67 8.10
N LYS A 87 0.54 7.91 7.79
CA LYS A 87 -0.72 8.51 8.23
C LYS A 87 -1.87 8.22 7.26
N ALA A 88 -1.53 7.99 5.99
CA ALA A 88 -2.45 7.58 4.96
C ALA A 88 -1.72 6.73 3.92
N VAL A 89 -2.44 5.81 3.31
CA VAL A 89 -1.96 5.01 2.20
C VAL A 89 -2.94 5.15 1.04
N VAL A 90 -2.42 5.41 -0.15
CA VAL A 90 -3.18 5.53 -1.39
C VAL A 90 -2.61 4.53 -2.38
N ASP A 91 -3.39 3.54 -2.75
CA ASP A 91 -3.07 2.62 -3.83
C ASP A 91 -3.62 3.20 -5.14
N ILE A 92 -2.73 3.50 -6.07
CA ILE A 92 -3.09 4.08 -7.36
C ILE A 92 -3.05 3.06 -8.49
N LEU A 93 -2.74 1.82 -8.20
CA LEU A 93 -2.55 0.76 -9.19
C LEU A 93 -1.55 1.20 -10.29
N LEU A 94 -1.92 1.01 -11.56
CA LEU A 94 -1.16 1.47 -12.73
C LEU A 94 -1.92 2.63 -13.40
N PRO A 95 -1.70 3.87 -12.97
CA PRO A 95 -2.59 5.00 -13.25
C PRO A 95 -2.47 5.58 -14.67
N GLY A 96 -1.48 5.10 -15.45
CA GLY A 96 -1.24 5.61 -16.82
C GLY A 96 -0.76 7.07 -16.84
N ASN A 97 -0.87 7.69 -18.01
CA ASN A 97 -0.24 8.99 -18.28
C ASN A 97 -0.86 10.19 -17.53
N TYR A 98 -2.14 10.09 -17.16
CA TYR A 98 -2.87 11.17 -16.47
C TYR A 98 -3.07 10.92 -14.98
N GLY A 99 -2.48 9.87 -14.45
CA GLY A 99 -2.64 9.48 -13.04
C GLY A 99 -2.11 10.51 -12.06
N ALA A 100 -1.04 11.23 -12.42
CA ALA A 100 -0.45 12.23 -11.53
C ALA A 100 -1.39 13.42 -11.29
N ASP A 101 -2.09 13.91 -12.32
CA ASP A 101 -3.06 15.00 -12.18
C ASP A 101 -4.26 14.55 -11.33
N ALA A 102 -4.76 13.34 -11.57
CA ALA A 102 -5.85 12.78 -10.78
C ALA A 102 -5.46 12.60 -9.30
N LEU A 103 -4.25 12.08 -9.05
CA LEU A 103 -3.73 11.93 -7.70
C LEU A 103 -3.58 13.28 -6.99
N ALA A 104 -3.06 14.29 -7.68
CA ALA A 104 -2.92 15.63 -7.11
C ALA A 104 -4.27 16.21 -6.68
N ASN A 105 -5.32 16.10 -7.49
CA ASN A 105 -6.67 16.53 -7.15
C ASN A 105 -7.25 15.76 -5.96
N LEU A 106 -6.99 14.46 -5.88
CA LEU A 106 -7.40 13.64 -4.73
C LEU A 106 -6.69 14.08 -3.44
N LEU A 107 -5.37 14.27 -3.49
CA LEU A 107 -4.58 14.68 -2.31
C LEU A 107 -4.90 16.12 -1.87
N ALA A 108 -5.23 17.02 -2.81
CA ALA A 108 -5.65 18.37 -2.50
C ALA A 108 -7.08 18.45 -1.94
N GLY A 109 -7.88 17.41 -2.12
CA GLY A 109 -9.29 17.40 -1.72
C GLY A 109 -10.24 17.99 -2.76
N ASP A 110 -9.76 18.30 -3.97
CA ASP A 110 -10.57 18.78 -5.09
C ASP A 110 -11.43 17.66 -5.69
N ALA A 111 -11.03 16.42 -5.46
CA ALA A 111 -11.79 15.23 -5.79
C ALA A 111 -11.88 14.28 -4.59
N ASN A 112 -12.92 13.45 -4.54
CA ASN A 112 -13.11 12.48 -3.47
C ASN A 112 -12.72 11.07 -3.91
N PHE A 113 -12.12 10.30 -3.00
CA PHE A 113 -11.86 8.88 -3.20
C PHE A 113 -13.19 8.12 -3.28
N SER A 114 -13.43 7.43 -4.39
CA SER A 114 -14.65 6.65 -4.62
C SER A 114 -14.38 5.16 -4.85
N ALA A 115 -13.17 4.80 -5.24
CA ALA A 115 -12.79 3.42 -5.48
C ALA A 115 -12.66 2.63 -4.16
N ARG A 116 -12.81 1.31 -4.30
CA ARG A 116 -12.57 0.33 -3.25
C ARG A 116 -11.65 -0.76 -3.80
N LEU A 117 -10.89 -1.43 -2.94
CA LEU A 117 -10.00 -2.51 -3.36
C LEU A 117 -10.81 -3.63 -4.05
N PRO A 118 -10.47 -3.98 -5.30
CA PRO A 118 -11.12 -5.06 -6.03
C PRO A 118 -10.50 -6.43 -5.72
N PHE A 119 -9.69 -6.52 -4.69
CA PHE A 119 -9.04 -7.73 -4.18
C PHE A 119 -8.75 -7.59 -2.69
N THR A 120 -8.43 -8.70 -2.05
CA THR A 120 -7.89 -8.71 -0.68
C THR A 120 -6.41 -8.35 -0.72
N TYR A 121 -6.01 -7.32 0.01
CA TYR A 121 -4.60 -6.93 0.10
C TYR A 121 -3.88 -7.84 1.11
N PRO A 122 -2.87 -8.63 0.69
CA PRO A 122 -2.20 -9.57 1.56
C PRO A 122 -1.32 -8.86 2.60
N ARG A 123 -1.28 -9.39 3.80
CA ARG A 123 -0.37 -8.92 4.85
C ARG A 123 0.90 -9.74 4.96
N LEU A 124 0.82 -11.02 4.66
CA LEU A 124 1.89 -12.00 4.80
C LEU A 124 2.08 -12.78 3.49
N ILE A 125 3.27 -13.30 3.27
CA ILE A 125 3.64 -14.05 2.04
C ILE A 125 2.72 -15.26 1.82
N ASN A 126 2.38 -15.99 2.87
CA ASN A 126 1.62 -17.23 2.81
C ASN A 126 0.19 -17.07 3.34
N SER A 127 -0.38 -15.88 3.22
CA SER A 127 -1.79 -15.70 3.55
C SER A 127 -2.65 -16.56 2.64
N LEU A 128 -3.47 -17.46 3.22
CA LEU A 128 -4.43 -18.30 2.50
C LEU A 128 -5.77 -17.58 2.27
N ALA A 129 -5.84 -16.27 2.53
CA ALA A 129 -7.05 -15.51 2.26
C ALA A 129 -7.36 -15.50 0.77
N THR A 130 -8.64 -15.69 0.44
CA THR A 130 -9.13 -15.57 -0.94
C THR A 130 -9.03 -14.13 -1.42
N TYR A 131 -9.08 -13.92 -2.75
CA TYR A 131 -9.01 -12.55 -3.29
C TYR A 131 -10.20 -11.68 -2.85
N ASP A 132 -11.34 -12.29 -2.54
CA ASP A 132 -12.58 -11.65 -2.12
C ASP A 132 -12.87 -11.81 -0.62
N TYR A 133 -11.84 -12.04 0.19
CA TYR A 133 -11.94 -12.21 1.63
C TYR A 133 -12.70 -11.07 2.31
N LYS A 134 -13.62 -11.42 3.19
CA LYS A 134 -14.45 -10.48 3.95
C LYS A 134 -14.18 -10.59 5.45
N PRO A 135 -14.35 -9.50 6.21
CA PRO A 135 -14.14 -9.52 7.67
C PRO A 135 -14.97 -10.56 8.42
N CYS A 136 -16.14 -10.95 7.89
CA CYS A 136 -16.98 -11.99 8.48
C CYS A 136 -16.38 -13.40 8.39
N GLU A 137 -15.36 -13.57 7.56
CA GLU A 137 -14.63 -14.83 7.41
C GLU A 137 -13.42 -14.89 8.36
N ASN A 138 -13.18 -13.85 9.11
CA ASN A 138 -12.08 -13.81 10.07
C ASN A 138 -12.37 -14.79 11.21
N ILE A 139 -11.55 -15.82 11.31
CA ILE A 139 -11.57 -16.75 12.44
C ILE A 139 -10.69 -16.12 13.50
N GLY A 140 -11.30 -15.61 14.55
CA GLY A 140 -10.58 -15.05 15.70
C GLY A 140 -9.60 -16.07 16.31
N GLN A 141 -8.58 -15.56 16.97
CA GLN A 141 -7.64 -16.38 17.71
C GLN A 141 -8.40 -17.19 18.78
N MET A 142 -8.25 -18.50 18.75
CA MET A 142 -8.83 -19.40 19.75
C MET A 142 -7.87 -19.51 20.93
N ASP A 143 -8.39 -19.47 22.15
CA ASP A 143 -7.58 -19.61 23.37
C ASP A 143 -7.12 -21.06 23.57
N GLY A 144 -5.91 -21.22 24.11
CA GLY A 144 -5.37 -22.51 24.54
C GLY A 144 -4.76 -23.36 23.43
N ASN A 145 -4.81 -24.68 23.62
CA ASN A 145 -4.18 -25.67 22.73
C ASN A 145 -4.80 -25.76 21.32
N TYR A 146 -5.87 -25.04 21.06
CA TYR A 146 -6.57 -25.01 19.77
C TYR A 146 -6.13 -23.82 18.88
N ASN A 147 -5.18 -23.04 19.35
CA ASN A 147 -4.63 -21.91 18.59
C ASN A 147 -3.51 -22.42 17.67
N TYR A 148 -3.90 -23.09 16.61
CA TYR A 148 -2.99 -23.47 15.54
C TYR A 148 -2.86 -22.27 14.59
N ASP A 149 -1.80 -21.51 14.59
CA ASP A 149 -1.41 -20.51 13.58
C ASP A 149 -2.53 -19.99 12.63
N ALA A 150 -3.77 -19.98 13.12
CA ALA A 150 -4.98 -19.77 12.34
C ALA A 150 -5.32 -18.29 12.14
N ILE A 151 -4.32 -17.40 12.23
CA ILE A 151 -4.53 -15.98 11.95
C ILE A 151 -4.51 -15.79 10.44
N MET A 152 -5.70 -15.76 9.84
CA MET A 152 -5.89 -15.30 8.46
C MET A 152 -5.93 -13.77 8.45
N ASP A 153 -4.81 -13.15 8.82
CA ASP A 153 -4.71 -11.70 8.91
C ASP A 153 -4.38 -11.13 7.52
N VAL A 154 -5.20 -10.20 7.07
CA VAL A 154 -5.02 -9.51 5.80
C VAL A 154 -4.68 -8.04 6.06
N GLN A 155 -3.99 -7.38 5.16
CA GLN A 155 -3.73 -5.96 5.29
C GLN A 155 -5.03 -5.16 5.17
N TRP A 156 -5.80 -5.43 4.13
CA TRP A 156 -7.16 -4.91 3.94
C TRP A 156 -8.03 -5.93 3.22
N PRO A 157 -9.28 -6.10 3.65
CA PRO A 157 -10.20 -7.03 3.00
C PRO A 157 -10.67 -6.51 1.63
N PHE A 158 -11.23 -7.40 0.84
CA PHE A 158 -11.93 -7.05 -0.40
C PHE A 158 -12.98 -5.95 -0.15
N GLY A 159 -13.02 -4.96 -1.02
CA GLY A 159 -13.95 -3.83 -0.91
C GLY A 159 -13.55 -2.76 0.10
N TYR A 160 -12.40 -2.91 0.76
CA TYR A 160 -11.90 -1.89 1.66
C TYR A 160 -11.55 -0.58 0.93
N GLY A 161 -11.79 0.53 1.58
CA GLY A 161 -11.38 1.86 1.14
C GLY A 161 -12.08 2.94 1.93
N LEU A 162 -11.44 4.09 1.99
CA LEU A 162 -11.94 5.28 2.68
C LEU A 162 -12.27 6.37 1.66
N SER A 163 -13.03 7.35 2.10
CA SER A 163 -13.32 8.58 1.35
C SER A 163 -13.37 9.75 2.32
N TYR A 164 -13.39 10.96 1.80
CA TYR A 164 -13.53 12.16 2.63
C TYR A 164 -14.97 12.34 3.16
N THR A 165 -15.94 11.67 2.54
CA THR A 165 -17.34 11.71 2.96
C THR A 165 -17.62 10.67 4.04
N GLN A 166 -18.49 11.05 4.99
CA GLN A 166 -19.03 10.16 6.00
C GLN A 166 -20.52 9.96 5.76
N TYR A 167 -21.01 8.74 6.00
CA TYR A 167 -22.41 8.36 5.85
C TYR A 167 -22.93 7.84 7.19
N GLU A 168 -24.14 8.27 7.53
CA GLU A 168 -24.87 7.75 8.68
C GLU A 168 -26.08 6.99 8.14
N TYR A 169 -26.22 5.72 8.48
CA TYR A 169 -27.38 4.90 8.13
C TYR A 169 -28.41 5.01 9.24
N LYS A 170 -29.60 5.52 8.93
CA LYS A 170 -30.73 5.65 9.85
C LYS A 170 -31.93 4.98 9.25
N ASP A 171 -32.74 4.34 10.10
CA ASP A 171 -34.11 3.86 9.85
C ASP A 171 -34.32 3.17 8.48
N ILE A 172 -34.24 1.84 8.46
CA ILE A 172 -34.62 1.05 7.29
C ILE A 172 -36.17 0.96 7.29
N ILE A 173 -36.79 1.58 6.29
CA ILE A 173 -38.25 1.44 6.04
C ILE A 173 -38.40 0.48 4.86
N VAL A 174 -39.10 -0.64 5.11
CA VAL A 174 -39.50 -1.58 4.06
C VAL A 174 -40.97 -1.31 3.75
N THR A 175 -41.27 -0.90 2.53
CA THR A 175 -42.65 -0.68 2.02
C THR A 175 -43.04 -1.81 1.08
#